data_ca6f4308b34b931f1a8e05b506dfb1a6
#
_entry.id   ca6f4308b34b931f1a8e05b506dfb1a6
#
_cell.length_a   1.000
_cell.length_b   1.000
_cell.length_c   1.000
_cell.angle_alpha   90.00
_cell.angle_beta   90.00
_cell.angle_gamma   90.00
#
_symmetry.space_group_name_H-M   'P 1'
#
loop_
_entity.id
_entity.type
_entity.pdbx_description
1 polymer ?
#
loop_
_entity_poly.entity_id
_entity_poly.type
_entity_poly.pdbx_seq_one_letter_code
_entity_poly.pdbx_strand_id
1 'polypeptide(L)'
;MTTLPPIAGLWIPLITPFRDGALDERSVRRLARHYGAQPVDGLILAATTGEALTLTEEETGRLVALVAAEVSGKLPIILGRCGSDTRRMAAALELTAGWPVAGYLITCPYYSRPSQDGLFGHFATLAQSTDRPVLVYNIPYRTGVNLANDTLLRLAEIANVVGVKDCCADQAQSFDLLRTRPTGFSVLTGEDALFYAALTQGADGGILAAAHVETERFAEVGRMMRAGDWRGALERWRTLVDLARLLFAEPNPAPIKHWLWRAGLIDSPELRPPMTAVSPALAARLDREIAARGDTPAMALSA
;
A
#
# COMPACT_ATOMS: atom_id res chain seq x y z
N MET A 1 7.63 -0.57 -26.13
CA MET A 1 6.83 -0.45 -24.89
C MET A 1 7.14 -1.65 -24.04
N THR A 2 7.86 -1.49 -22.95
CA THR A 2 8.08 -2.56 -21.98
C THR A 2 6.75 -2.73 -21.23
N THR A 3 5.99 -3.75 -21.59
CA THR A 3 4.82 -4.16 -20.81
C THR A 3 5.34 -4.61 -19.44
N LEU A 4 4.96 -3.88 -18.39
CA LEU A 4 5.17 -4.40 -17.03
C LEU A 4 4.44 -5.76 -16.92
N PRO A 5 5.07 -6.76 -16.28
CA PRO A 5 4.36 -7.97 -15.94
C PRO A 5 3.14 -7.62 -15.08
N PRO A 6 2.10 -8.47 -15.07
CA PRO A 6 0.94 -8.24 -14.19
C PRO A 6 1.40 -7.98 -12.75
N ILE A 7 0.83 -6.94 -12.13
CA ILE A 7 1.16 -6.60 -10.74
C ILE A 7 0.53 -7.66 -9.85
N ALA A 8 1.35 -8.43 -9.14
CA ALA A 8 0.89 -9.55 -8.32
C ALA A 8 1.76 -9.69 -7.05
N GLY A 9 1.37 -10.58 -6.15
CA GLY A 9 2.15 -10.90 -4.96
C GLY A 9 1.93 -9.93 -3.79
N LEU A 10 2.97 -9.74 -2.98
CA LEU A 10 2.92 -8.91 -1.77
C LEU A 10 3.62 -7.57 -1.99
N TRP A 11 2.89 -6.48 -1.85
CA TRP A 11 3.40 -5.12 -1.96
C TRP A 11 3.28 -4.39 -0.62
N ILE A 12 4.33 -3.68 -0.23
CA ILE A 12 4.35 -2.89 1.00
C ILE A 12 4.04 -1.43 0.69
N PRO A 13 2.91 -0.88 1.19
CA PRO A 13 2.67 0.56 1.15
C PRO A 13 3.51 1.23 2.24
N LEU A 14 4.76 1.57 1.91
CA LEU A 14 5.79 1.97 2.86
C LEU A 14 5.36 3.18 3.68
N ILE A 15 5.55 3.12 5.01
CA ILE A 15 5.38 4.28 5.87
C ILE A 15 6.47 5.32 5.55
N THR A 16 6.18 6.60 5.78
CA THR A 16 7.16 7.67 5.68
C THR A 16 7.64 8.06 7.09
N PRO A 17 8.87 7.75 7.46
CA PRO A 17 9.43 8.15 8.76
C PRO A 17 9.60 9.66 8.85
N PHE A 18 9.18 10.24 9.98
CA PHE A 18 9.43 11.64 10.32
C PHE A 18 10.18 11.74 11.64
N ARG A 19 10.95 12.83 11.76
CA ARG A 19 11.63 13.22 12.98
C ARG A 19 11.75 14.74 13.05
N ASP A 20 11.31 15.32 14.17
CA ASP A 20 11.34 16.77 14.39
C ASP A 20 10.62 17.55 13.27
N GLY A 21 9.50 17.02 12.78
CA GLY A 21 8.68 17.59 11.70
C GLY A 21 9.22 17.35 10.27
N ALA A 22 10.43 16.84 10.11
CA ALA A 22 11.08 16.61 8.82
C ALA A 22 11.10 15.12 8.41
N LEU A 23 11.38 14.86 7.13
CA LEU A 23 11.62 13.50 6.63
C LEU A 23 12.87 12.90 7.30
N ASP A 24 12.72 11.78 7.99
CA ASP A 24 13.86 11.04 8.58
C ASP A 24 14.53 10.17 7.50
N GLU A 25 15.45 10.77 6.76
CA GLU A 25 16.15 10.11 5.66
C GLU A 25 16.91 8.85 6.10
N ARG A 26 17.46 8.84 7.33
CA ARG A 26 18.20 7.69 7.86
C ARG A 26 17.26 6.49 8.03
N SER A 27 16.11 6.71 8.63
CA SER A 27 15.09 5.67 8.79
C SER A 27 14.49 5.25 7.44
N VAL A 28 14.28 6.19 6.49
CA VAL A 28 13.85 5.85 5.12
C VAL A 28 14.82 4.87 4.47
N ARG A 29 16.12 5.15 4.49
CA ARG A 29 17.14 4.25 3.91
C ARG A 29 17.17 2.89 4.61
N ARG A 30 17.04 2.87 5.94
CA ARG A 30 16.99 1.63 6.73
C ARG A 30 15.78 0.78 6.34
N LEU A 31 14.60 1.37 6.23
CA LEU A 31 13.39 0.67 5.78
C LEU A 31 13.52 0.16 4.35
N ALA A 32 14.05 0.98 3.44
CA ALA A 32 14.24 0.57 2.05
C ALA A 32 15.17 -0.65 1.93
N ARG A 33 16.30 -0.66 2.66
CA ARG A 33 17.20 -1.82 2.73
C ARG A 33 16.51 -3.04 3.37
N HIS A 34 15.78 -2.83 4.48
CA HIS A 34 15.08 -3.89 5.17
C HIS A 34 14.09 -4.59 4.25
N TYR A 35 13.15 -3.84 3.63
CA TYR A 35 12.17 -4.44 2.72
C TYR A 35 12.76 -4.86 1.38
N GLY A 36 13.86 -4.25 0.94
CA GLY A 36 14.63 -4.70 -0.22
C GLY A 36 15.27 -6.08 -0.06
N ALA A 37 15.41 -6.56 1.17
CA ALA A 37 15.90 -7.91 1.50
C ALA A 37 14.76 -8.90 1.83
N GLN A 38 13.51 -8.42 1.93
CA GLN A 38 12.34 -9.25 2.23
C GLN A 38 11.70 -9.83 0.97
N PRO A 39 10.94 -10.93 1.07
CA PRO A 39 10.26 -11.56 -0.06
C PRO A 39 8.98 -10.79 -0.46
N VAL A 40 9.15 -9.53 -0.85
CA VAL A 40 8.09 -8.65 -1.35
C VAL A 40 8.25 -8.43 -2.86
N ASP A 41 7.15 -8.17 -3.54
CA ASP A 41 7.12 -7.99 -5.00
C ASP A 41 7.26 -6.52 -5.41
N GLY A 42 7.17 -5.59 -4.47
CA GLY A 42 7.41 -4.16 -4.70
C GLY A 42 7.00 -3.27 -3.53
N LEU A 43 7.28 -1.98 -3.70
CA LEU A 43 6.98 -0.95 -2.71
C LEU A 43 6.01 0.09 -3.29
N ILE A 44 5.07 0.55 -2.46
CA ILE A 44 4.22 1.71 -2.78
C ILE A 44 4.67 2.86 -1.90
N LEU A 45 5.09 3.98 -2.48
CA LEU A 45 5.50 5.18 -1.74
C LEU A 45 4.42 6.25 -1.80
N ALA A 46 4.37 7.09 -0.79
CA ALA A 46 3.46 8.23 -0.71
C ALA A 46 1.99 7.85 -1.02
N ALA A 47 1.52 6.72 -0.46
CA ALA A 47 0.10 6.37 -0.40
C ALA A 47 -0.47 6.72 0.99
N THR A 48 -1.67 6.24 1.33
CA THR A 48 -2.32 6.50 2.62
C THR A 48 -1.41 6.17 3.81
N THR A 49 -0.81 4.99 3.81
CA THR A 49 0.11 4.52 4.86
C THR A 49 1.39 5.35 4.92
N GLY A 50 1.82 5.89 3.79
CA GLY A 50 2.97 6.81 3.69
C GLY A 50 2.63 8.28 3.97
N GLU A 51 1.44 8.57 4.52
CA GLU A 51 0.99 9.93 4.88
C GLU A 51 1.09 10.94 3.73
N ALA A 52 0.73 10.51 2.51
CA ALA A 52 0.87 11.29 1.28
C ALA A 52 0.32 12.72 1.34
N LEU A 53 -0.80 12.93 2.07
CA LEU A 53 -1.46 14.24 2.17
C LEU A 53 -0.68 15.27 2.98
N THR A 54 0.35 14.85 3.72
CA THR A 54 1.20 15.72 4.53
C THR A 54 2.59 15.92 3.95
N LEU A 55 2.87 15.31 2.80
CA LEU A 55 4.13 15.46 2.08
C LEU A 55 4.04 16.58 1.04
N THR A 56 5.10 17.39 0.94
CA THR A 56 5.30 18.26 -0.23
C THR A 56 5.77 17.43 -1.43
N GLU A 57 5.69 18.01 -2.64
CA GLU A 57 6.24 17.35 -3.84
C GLU A 57 7.77 17.18 -3.73
N GLU A 58 8.48 18.13 -3.13
CA GLU A 58 9.92 18.04 -2.88
C GLU A 58 10.25 16.87 -1.94
N GLU A 59 9.53 16.75 -0.82
CA GLU A 59 9.70 15.62 0.11
C GLU A 59 9.35 14.29 -0.54
N THR A 60 8.31 14.25 -1.37
CA THR A 60 7.93 13.06 -2.12
C THR A 60 9.03 12.66 -3.11
N GLY A 61 9.59 13.61 -3.85
CA GLY A 61 10.71 13.37 -4.75
C GLY A 61 11.95 12.89 -4.00
N ARG A 62 12.23 13.49 -2.84
CA ARG A 62 13.35 13.07 -1.98
C ARG A 62 13.15 11.65 -1.44
N LEU A 63 11.95 11.31 -0.97
CA LEU A 63 11.58 9.96 -0.52
C LEU A 63 11.81 8.93 -1.64
N VAL A 64 11.29 9.20 -2.85
CA VAL A 64 11.47 8.32 -4.02
C VAL A 64 12.94 8.11 -4.35
N ALA A 65 13.73 9.19 -4.40
CA ALA A 65 15.14 9.10 -4.70
C ALA A 65 15.93 8.27 -3.67
N LEU A 66 15.64 8.46 -2.37
CA LEU A 66 16.27 7.70 -1.29
C LEU A 66 15.96 6.21 -1.38
N VAL A 67 14.68 5.86 -1.56
CA VAL A 67 14.25 4.45 -1.65
C VAL A 67 14.81 3.80 -2.92
N ALA A 68 14.72 4.46 -4.07
CA ALA A 68 15.23 3.94 -5.33
C ALA A 68 16.74 3.64 -5.28
N ALA A 69 17.52 4.51 -4.63
CA ALA A 69 18.96 4.30 -4.44
C ALA A 69 19.25 3.03 -3.60
N GLU A 70 18.45 2.76 -2.57
CA GLU A 70 18.68 1.61 -1.68
C GLU A 70 18.20 0.29 -2.28
N VAL A 71 17.05 0.27 -2.99
CA VAL A 71 16.57 -0.97 -3.62
C VAL A 71 17.29 -1.29 -4.93
N SER A 72 18.03 -0.33 -5.51
CA SER A 72 18.94 -0.54 -6.66
C SER A 72 18.30 -1.32 -7.82
N GLY A 73 17.04 -1.03 -8.16
CA GLY A 73 16.30 -1.69 -9.23
C GLY A 73 15.85 -3.12 -8.95
N LYS A 74 16.10 -3.68 -7.76
CA LYS A 74 15.67 -5.03 -7.37
C LYS A 74 14.16 -5.12 -7.12
N LEU A 75 13.56 -4.02 -6.66
CA LEU A 75 12.12 -3.93 -6.41
C LEU A 75 11.53 -2.77 -7.22
N PRO A 76 10.41 -2.99 -7.90
CA PRO A 76 9.65 -1.90 -8.50
C PRO A 76 9.04 -1.00 -7.42
N ILE A 77 9.05 0.31 -7.71
CA ILE A 77 8.43 1.34 -6.88
C ILE A 77 7.21 1.86 -7.61
N ILE A 78 6.05 1.83 -6.99
CA ILE A 78 4.84 2.51 -7.45
C ILE A 78 4.62 3.75 -6.58
N LEU A 79 4.34 4.89 -7.20
CA LEU A 79 4.07 6.14 -6.52
C LEU A 79 2.57 6.30 -6.27
N GLY A 80 2.20 6.46 -5.01
CA GLY A 80 0.84 6.82 -4.61
C GLY A 80 0.53 8.26 -4.99
N ARG A 81 -0.66 8.48 -5.54
CA ARG A 81 -1.19 9.81 -5.86
C ARG A 81 -2.65 9.90 -5.40
N CYS A 82 -3.00 11.02 -4.79
CA CYS A 82 -4.34 11.29 -4.32
C CYS A 82 -4.71 12.76 -4.52
N GLY A 83 -5.93 13.00 -4.94
CA GLY A 83 -6.44 14.34 -5.19
C GLY A 83 -7.82 14.30 -5.83
N SER A 84 -8.57 15.39 -5.72
CA SER A 84 -9.93 15.51 -6.26
C SER A 84 -10.03 16.43 -7.49
N ASP A 85 -8.94 17.13 -7.82
CA ASP A 85 -8.84 17.98 -9.01
C ASP A 85 -8.08 17.24 -10.11
N THR A 86 -8.80 16.79 -11.13
CA THR A 86 -8.25 16.01 -12.25
C THR A 86 -7.09 16.72 -12.95
N ARG A 87 -7.20 18.03 -13.17
CA ARG A 87 -6.17 18.81 -13.87
C ARG A 87 -4.88 18.91 -13.06
N ARG A 88 -5.00 19.15 -11.74
CA ARG A 88 -3.83 19.18 -10.85
C ARG A 88 -3.16 17.81 -10.72
N MET A 89 -3.98 16.75 -10.69
CA MET A 89 -3.46 15.38 -10.67
C MET A 89 -2.72 15.04 -11.96
N ALA A 90 -3.24 15.41 -13.14
CA ALA A 90 -2.58 15.21 -14.42
C ALA A 90 -1.21 15.93 -14.47
N ALA A 91 -1.17 17.21 -14.09
CA ALA A 91 0.09 17.96 -14.00
C ALA A 91 1.09 17.33 -13.01
N ALA A 92 0.62 16.76 -11.89
CA ALA A 92 1.49 16.05 -10.95
C ALA A 92 2.07 14.76 -11.53
N LEU A 93 1.35 14.04 -12.38
CA LEU A 93 1.88 12.86 -13.10
C LEU A 93 2.95 13.28 -14.12
N GLU A 94 2.73 14.35 -14.87
CA GLU A 94 3.71 14.90 -15.83
C GLU A 94 4.99 15.35 -15.10
N LEU A 95 4.87 16.05 -13.97
CA LEU A 95 6.01 16.49 -13.15
C LEU A 95 6.89 15.33 -12.70
N THR A 96 6.30 14.18 -12.46
CA THR A 96 7.00 12.98 -11.94
C THR A 96 7.43 12.00 -13.03
N ALA A 97 7.26 12.34 -14.32
CA ALA A 97 7.62 11.48 -15.45
C ALA A 97 9.09 11.05 -15.46
N GLY A 98 10.02 11.91 -14.95
CA GLY A 98 11.45 11.60 -14.83
C GLY A 98 11.84 10.82 -13.55
N TRP A 99 10.91 10.54 -12.63
CA TRP A 99 11.26 9.88 -11.37
C TRP A 99 11.44 8.37 -11.56
N PRO A 100 12.29 7.73 -10.71
CA PRO A 100 12.57 6.29 -10.80
C PRO A 100 11.42 5.44 -10.20
N VAL A 101 10.21 5.57 -10.77
CA VAL A 101 9.02 4.82 -10.38
C VAL A 101 8.50 3.98 -11.54
N ALA A 102 7.95 2.80 -11.27
CA ALA A 102 7.47 1.87 -12.28
C ALA A 102 6.02 2.14 -12.70
N GLY A 103 5.27 2.90 -11.89
CA GLY A 103 3.85 3.19 -12.14
C GLY A 103 3.25 4.05 -11.04
N TYR A 104 1.93 4.20 -11.10
CA TYR A 104 1.17 5.01 -10.15
C TYR A 104 0.03 4.22 -9.52
N LEU A 105 -0.20 4.42 -8.22
CA LEU A 105 -1.40 4.00 -7.50
C LEU A 105 -2.25 5.24 -7.24
N ILE A 106 -3.40 5.36 -7.90
CA ILE A 106 -4.22 6.58 -7.88
C ILE A 106 -5.56 6.30 -7.20
N THR A 107 -5.84 7.05 -6.11
CA THR A 107 -7.12 6.94 -5.39
C THR A 107 -8.26 7.56 -6.19
N CYS A 108 -9.48 7.02 -6.00
CA CYS A 108 -10.68 7.75 -6.39
C CYS A 108 -10.68 9.15 -5.77
N PRO A 109 -11.23 10.17 -6.46
CA PRO A 109 -11.43 11.50 -5.88
C PRO A 109 -12.20 11.41 -4.57
N TYR A 110 -11.67 12.01 -3.51
CA TYR A 110 -12.29 12.00 -2.19
C TYR A 110 -13.09 13.28 -1.94
N TYR A 111 -14.01 13.24 -0.99
CA TYR A 111 -14.84 14.36 -0.53
C TYR A 111 -15.92 14.81 -1.53
N SER A 112 -15.57 15.08 -2.80
CA SER A 112 -16.47 15.59 -3.85
C SER A 112 -17.48 14.57 -4.36
N ARG A 113 -17.23 13.28 -4.18
CA ARG A 113 -18.13 12.15 -4.53
C ARG A 113 -18.70 12.24 -5.95
N PRO A 114 -17.86 12.23 -7.01
CA PRO A 114 -18.32 12.34 -8.38
C PRO A 114 -19.20 11.14 -8.81
N SER A 115 -19.97 11.33 -9.90
CA SER A 115 -20.70 10.23 -10.54
C SER A 115 -19.75 9.19 -11.13
N GLN A 116 -20.25 8.03 -11.55
CA GLN A 116 -19.46 6.98 -12.21
C GLN A 116 -18.82 7.48 -13.51
N ASP A 117 -19.53 8.31 -14.29
CA ASP A 117 -18.94 8.93 -15.50
C ASP A 117 -17.87 9.98 -15.14
N GLY A 118 -18.04 10.69 -14.03
CA GLY A 118 -17.02 11.59 -13.49
C GLY A 118 -15.77 10.82 -13.04
N LEU A 119 -15.92 9.66 -12.41
CA LEU A 119 -14.81 8.77 -12.04
C LEU A 119 -14.11 8.23 -13.28
N PHE A 120 -14.87 7.76 -14.27
CA PHE A 120 -14.31 7.30 -15.54
C PHE A 120 -13.50 8.40 -16.22
N GLY A 121 -14.08 9.59 -16.41
CA GLY A 121 -13.39 10.73 -17.03
C GLY A 121 -12.13 11.15 -16.28
N HIS A 122 -12.16 11.13 -14.93
CA HIS A 122 -11.00 11.40 -14.10
C HIS A 122 -9.85 10.44 -14.41
N PHE A 123 -10.08 9.14 -14.28
CA PHE A 123 -9.03 8.14 -14.50
C PHE A 123 -8.58 8.05 -15.95
N ALA A 124 -9.49 8.21 -16.92
CA ALA A 124 -9.15 8.26 -18.34
C ALA A 124 -8.19 9.43 -18.65
N THR A 125 -8.47 10.62 -18.10
CA THR A 125 -7.59 11.79 -18.25
C THR A 125 -6.22 11.52 -17.61
N LEU A 126 -6.18 10.95 -16.40
CA LEU A 126 -4.92 10.64 -15.72
C LEU A 126 -4.11 9.58 -16.46
N ALA A 127 -4.76 8.55 -16.99
CA ALA A 127 -4.10 7.54 -17.80
C ALA A 127 -3.48 8.13 -19.08
N GLN A 128 -4.12 9.12 -19.70
CA GLN A 128 -3.59 9.85 -20.86
C GLN A 128 -2.40 10.76 -20.51
N SER A 129 -2.25 11.16 -19.24
CA SER A 129 -1.18 12.07 -18.79
C SER A 129 0.13 11.33 -18.45
N THR A 130 0.20 10.03 -18.70
CA THR A 130 1.40 9.22 -18.43
C THR A 130 1.46 7.99 -19.32
N ASP A 131 2.68 7.61 -19.73
CA ASP A 131 2.93 6.31 -20.40
C ASP A 131 3.12 5.16 -19.41
N ARG A 132 3.10 5.45 -18.10
CA ARG A 132 3.33 4.45 -17.06
C ARG A 132 2.05 3.75 -16.66
N PRO A 133 2.15 2.51 -16.16
CA PRO A 133 1.03 1.78 -15.59
C PRO A 133 0.32 2.55 -14.48
N VAL A 134 -1.00 2.54 -14.53
CA VAL A 134 -1.90 3.11 -13.54
C VAL A 134 -2.64 1.97 -12.84
N LEU A 135 -2.48 1.88 -11.53
CA LEU A 135 -3.27 1.04 -10.65
C LEU A 135 -4.33 1.91 -9.98
N VAL A 136 -5.59 1.62 -10.22
CA VAL A 136 -6.71 2.33 -9.59
C VAL A 136 -6.79 1.94 -8.11
N TYR A 137 -7.14 2.88 -7.24
CA TYR A 137 -7.34 2.59 -5.81
C TYR A 137 -8.78 2.92 -5.39
N ASN A 138 -9.60 1.87 -5.24
CA ASN A 138 -10.97 1.97 -4.75
C ASN A 138 -10.99 1.74 -3.24
N ILE A 139 -11.31 2.79 -2.48
CA ILE A 139 -11.38 2.77 -1.01
C ILE A 139 -12.55 3.64 -0.50
N PRO A 140 -13.79 3.18 -0.67
CA PRO A 140 -14.98 4.01 -0.46
C PRO A 140 -15.15 4.54 0.95
N TYR A 141 -14.73 3.82 1.97
CA TYR A 141 -14.83 4.29 3.36
C TYR A 141 -13.89 5.47 3.70
N ARG A 142 -12.89 5.76 2.84
CA ARG A 142 -12.02 6.96 2.95
C ARG A 142 -12.42 8.04 1.96
N THR A 143 -12.73 7.67 0.73
CA THR A 143 -13.03 8.63 -0.33
C THR A 143 -14.46 9.14 -0.29
N GLY A 144 -15.38 8.36 0.28
CA GLY A 144 -16.82 8.62 0.28
C GLY A 144 -17.50 8.27 -1.03
N VAL A 145 -16.78 7.70 -2.00
CA VAL A 145 -17.34 7.24 -3.28
C VAL A 145 -16.80 5.85 -3.62
N ASN A 146 -17.67 4.96 -4.07
CA ASN A 146 -17.32 3.64 -4.56
C ASN A 146 -17.22 3.64 -6.09
N LEU A 147 -16.19 3.02 -6.64
CA LEU A 147 -16.06 2.76 -8.07
C LEU A 147 -16.77 1.43 -8.39
N ALA A 148 -17.86 1.51 -9.14
CA ALA A 148 -18.61 0.34 -9.56
C ALA A 148 -17.83 -0.54 -10.54
N ASN A 149 -18.08 -1.85 -10.55
CA ASN A 149 -17.37 -2.78 -11.43
C ASN A 149 -17.50 -2.43 -12.91
N ASP A 150 -18.70 -2.02 -13.36
CA ASP A 150 -18.93 -1.62 -14.77
C ASP A 150 -17.99 -0.46 -15.18
N THR A 151 -17.82 0.52 -14.29
CA THR A 151 -16.93 1.65 -14.52
C THR A 151 -15.46 1.19 -14.52
N LEU A 152 -15.09 0.32 -13.60
CA LEU A 152 -13.73 -0.22 -13.50
C LEU A 152 -13.39 -1.10 -14.71
N LEU A 153 -14.32 -1.92 -15.20
CA LEU A 153 -14.13 -2.74 -16.40
C LEU A 153 -13.98 -1.87 -17.66
N ARG A 154 -14.72 -0.77 -17.79
CA ARG A 154 -14.50 0.22 -18.85
C ARG A 154 -13.10 0.85 -18.75
N LEU A 155 -12.62 1.15 -17.53
CA LEU A 155 -11.26 1.66 -17.32
C LEU A 155 -10.19 0.63 -17.72
N ALA A 156 -10.47 -0.65 -17.51
CA ALA A 156 -9.56 -1.74 -17.89
C ALA A 156 -9.36 -1.87 -19.42
N GLU A 157 -10.20 -1.23 -20.25
CA GLU A 157 -10.00 -1.12 -21.69
C GLU A 157 -8.90 -0.12 -22.07
N ILE A 158 -8.48 0.76 -21.13
CA ILE A 158 -7.40 1.73 -21.35
C ILE A 158 -6.06 1.01 -21.11
N ALA A 159 -5.21 0.99 -22.12
CA ALA A 159 -4.02 0.13 -22.21
C ALA A 159 -3.05 0.22 -21.01
N ASN A 160 -2.92 1.37 -20.37
CA ASN A 160 -2.05 1.57 -19.21
C ASN A 160 -2.79 1.56 -17.86
N VAL A 161 -4.09 1.32 -17.82
CA VAL A 161 -4.83 1.00 -16.60
C VAL A 161 -4.74 -0.50 -16.36
N VAL A 162 -3.80 -0.92 -15.52
CA VAL A 162 -3.35 -2.32 -15.44
C VAL A 162 -3.99 -3.12 -14.30
N GLY A 163 -4.77 -2.47 -13.45
CA GLY A 163 -5.41 -3.16 -12.33
C GLY A 163 -5.99 -2.24 -11.26
N VAL A 164 -6.38 -2.84 -10.17
CA VAL A 164 -6.96 -2.15 -9.01
C VAL A 164 -6.37 -2.65 -7.69
N LYS A 165 -6.12 -1.72 -6.77
CA LYS A 165 -6.08 -2.01 -5.33
C LYS A 165 -7.52 -1.91 -4.82
N ASP A 166 -8.09 -3.05 -4.46
CA ASP A 166 -9.47 -3.14 -4.01
C ASP A 166 -9.56 -3.10 -2.47
N CYS A 167 -10.17 -2.05 -1.97
CA CYS A 167 -10.60 -1.88 -0.58
C CYS A 167 -12.11 -1.65 -0.52
N CYS A 168 -12.86 -2.27 -1.43
CA CYS A 168 -14.31 -2.27 -1.36
C CYS A 168 -14.75 -3.11 -0.16
N ALA A 169 -15.59 -2.56 0.69
CA ALA A 169 -16.12 -3.29 1.84
C ALA A 169 -17.16 -4.36 1.44
N ASP A 170 -17.64 -4.32 0.19
CA ASP A 170 -18.59 -5.28 -0.36
C ASP A 170 -17.87 -6.47 -0.99
N GLN A 171 -17.87 -7.61 -0.28
CA GLN A 171 -17.25 -8.86 -0.73
C GLN A 171 -17.91 -9.41 -2.02
N ALA A 172 -19.20 -9.17 -2.24
CA ALA A 172 -19.88 -9.61 -3.45
C ALA A 172 -19.39 -8.81 -4.66
N GLN A 173 -19.22 -7.49 -4.51
CA GLN A 173 -18.63 -6.64 -5.55
C GLN A 173 -17.19 -7.08 -5.89
N SER A 174 -16.36 -7.36 -4.87
CA SER A 174 -14.99 -7.83 -5.08
C SER A 174 -14.95 -9.17 -5.80
N PHE A 175 -15.79 -10.11 -5.43
CA PHE A 175 -15.89 -11.42 -6.08
C PHE A 175 -16.37 -11.30 -7.53
N ASP A 176 -17.39 -10.48 -7.81
CA ASP A 176 -17.88 -10.25 -9.17
C ASP A 176 -16.82 -9.61 -10.05
N LEU A 177 -16.02 -8.67 -9.52
CA LEU A 177 -14.88 -8.11 -10.23
C LEU A 177 -13.87 -9.20 -10.61
N LEU A 178 -13.45 -10.02 -9.65
CA LEU A 178 -12.49 -11.11 -9.87
C LEU A 178 -12.96 -12.11 -10.93
N ARG A 179 -14.27 -12.38 -10.97
CA ARG A 179 -14.90 -13.30 -11.93
C ARG A 179 -15.00 -12.70 -13.34
N THR A 180 -15.14 -11.37 -13.48
CA THR A 180 -15.46 -10.70 -14.75
C THR A 180 -14.32 -9.89 -15.34
N ARG A 181 -13.23 -9.67 -14.59
CA ARG A 181 -12.08 -8.89 -15.05
C ARG A 181 -11.46 -9.45 -16.32
N PRO A 182 -10.95 -8.61 -17.22
CA PRO A 182 -10.23 -9.09 -18.41
C PRO A 182 -8.89 -9.72 -18.03
N THR A 183 -8.41 -10.61 -18.88
CA THR A 183 -7.08 -11.23 -18.73
C THR A 183 -6.00 -10.16 -18.67
N GLY A 184 -5.09 -10.26 -17.71
CA GLY A 184 -3.99 -9.29 -17.52
C GLY A 184 -4.35 -8.08 -16.66
N PHE A 185 -5.62 -7.90 -16.27
CA PHE A 185 -6.01 -6.86 -15.32
C PHE A 185 -5.82 -7.36 -13.88
N SER A 186 -4.91 -6.76 -13.14
CA SER A 186 -4.55 -7.18 -11.78
C SER A 186 -5.56 -6.69 -10.75
N VAL A 187 -5.95 -7.57 -9.81
CA VAL A 187 -6.77 -7.22 -8.66
C VAL A 187 -6.01 -7.59 -7.39
N LEU A 188 -5.56 -6.58 -6.64
CA LEU A 188 -4.88 -6.78 -5.36
C LEU A 188 -5.78 -6.29 -4.22
N THR A 189 -5.94 -7.10 -3.18
CA THR A 189 -6.65 -6.61 -2.00
C THR A 189 -5.82 -5.56 -1.28
N GLY A 190 -6.48 -4.51 -0.78
CA GLY A 190 -5.89 -3.57 0.16
C GLY A 190 -6.46 -3.69 1.58
N GLU A 191 -7.32 -4.70 1.80
CA GLU A 191 -7.92 -5.03 3.09
C GLU A 191 -7.08 -6.11 3.77
N ASP A 192 -6.21 -5.70 4.68
CA ASP A 192 -5.22 -6.56 5.31
C ASP A 192 -5.86 -7.78 5.98
N ALA A 193 -6.94 -7.61 6.73
CA ALA A 193 -7.63 -8.70 7.41
C ALA A 193 -8.35 -9.68 6.46
N LEU A 194 -8.52 -9.32 5.20
CA LEU A 194 -9.18 -10.15 4.17
C LEU A 194 -8.19 -10.80 3.20
N PHE A 195 -6.89 -10.67 3.42
CA PHE A 195 -5.87 -11.14 2.46
C PHE A 195 -6.06 -12.61 2.04
N TYR A 196 -6.18 -13.52 3.00
CA TYR A 196 -6.41 -14.94 2.68
C TYR A 196 -7.71 -15.14 1.90
N ALA A 197 -8.80 -14.51 2.33
CA ALA A 197 -10.10 -14.62 1.66
C ALA A 197 -10.04 -14.10 0.21
N ALA A 198 -9.38 -12.96 -0.03
CA ALA A 198 -9.19 -12.44 -1.38
C ALA A 198 -8.40 -13.40 -2.27
N LEU A 199 -7.32 -14.00 -1.76
CA LEU A 199 -6.54 -14.99 -2.49
C LEU A 199 -7.36 -16.25 -2.84
N THR A 200 -8.24 -16.73 -1.93
CA THR A 200 -9.14 -17.86 -2.22
C THR A 200 -10.16 -17.55 -3.31
N GLN A 201 -10.50 -16.27 -3.50
CA GLN A 201 -11.41 -15.79 -4.54
C GLN A 201 -10.68 -15.51 -5.87
N GLY A 202 -9.34 -15.63 -5.92
CA GLY A 202 -8.55 -15.42 -7.13
C GLY A 202 -7.91 -14.05 -7.27
N ALA A 203 -7.75 -13.28 -6.19
CA ALA A 203 -6.93 -12.06 -6.20
C ALA A 203 -5.45 -12.39 -6.51
N ASP A 204 -4.78 -11.49 -7.23
CA ASP A 204 -3.39 -11.66 -7.64
C ASP A 204 -2.40 -11.44 -6.49
N GLY A 205 -2.86 -10.85 -5.39
CA GLY A 205 -2.03 -10.54 -4.24
C GLY A 205 -2.64 -9.50 -3.32
N GLY A 206 -1.77 -8.77 -2.60
CA GLY A 206 -2.20 -7.71 -1.70
C GLY A 206 -1.21 -6.56 -1.59
N ILE A 207 -1.75 -5.36 -1.37
CA ILE A 207 -0.99 -4.17 -0.98
C ILE A 207 -1.32 -3.92 0.49
N LEU A 208 -0.51 -4.50 1.38
CA LEU A 208 -0.86 -4.72 2.77
C LEU A 208 0.02 -3.90 3.72
N ALA A 209 -0.60 -3.04 4.51
CA ALA A 209 0.11 -2.22 5.49
C ALA A 209 0.55 -3.03 6.72
N ALA A 210 -0.25 -4.01 7.17
CA ALA A 210 0.13 -4.90 8.27
C ALA A 210 1.36 -5.76 7.95
N ALA A 211 1.62 -5.99 6.66
CA ALA A 211 2.79 -6.74 6.22
C ALA A 211 4.13 -6.01 6.41
N HIS A 212 4.13 -4.77 6.95
CA HIS A 212 5.33 -4.18 7.54
C HIS A 212 5.87 -5.01 8.70
N VAL A 213 4.98 -5.73 9.37
CA VAL A 213 5.27 -6.64 10.47
C VAL A 213 5.07 -8.07 9.97
N GLU A 214 5.97 -8.98 10.32
CA GLU A 214 5.88 -10.40 9.88
C GLU A 214 5.85 -10.58 8.35
N THR A 215 6.58 -9.74 7.62
CA THR A 215 6.58 -9.68 6.14
C THR A 215 6.75 -11.05 5.49
N GLU A 216 7.70 -11.86 5.97
CA GLU A 216 7.95 -13.22 5.44
C GLU A 216 6.74 -14.13 5.57
N ARG A 217 6.01 -14.03 6.69
CA ARG A 217 4.83 -14.87 6.96
C ARG A 217 3.65 -14.47 6.09
N PHE A 218 3.46 -13.16 5.80
CA PHE A 218 2.49 -12.69 4.81
C PHE A 218 2.85 -13.20 3.41
N ALA A 219 4.12 -13.10 3.01
CA ALA A 219 4.58 -13.61 1.72
C ALA A 219 4.41 -15.13 1.62
N GLU A 220 4.62 -15.88 2.72
CA GLU A 220 4.41 -17.32 2.79
C GLU A 220 2.95 -17.70 2.51
N VAL A 221 1.97 -16.99 3.08
CA VAL A 221 0.54 -17.21 2.77
C VAL A 221 0.30 -17.11 1.25
N GLY A 222 0.82 -16.06 0.60
CA GLY A 222 0.68 -15.89 -0.84
C GLY A 222 1.37 -17.01 -1.65
N ARG A 223 2.56 -17.46 -1.23
CA ARG A 223 3.28 -18.56 -1.88
C ARG A 223 2.54 -19.89 -1.76
N MET A 224 2.04 -20.22 -0.56
CA MET A 224 1.26 -21.44 -0.32
C MET A 224 -0.02 -21.46 -1.17
N MET A 225 -0.73 -20.34 -1.26
CA MET A 225 -1.92 -20.21 -2.11
C MET A 225 -1.59 -20.47 -3.59
N ARG A 226 -0.52 -19.86 -4.11
CA ARG A 226 -0.08 -20.10 -5.50
C ARG A 226 0.35 -21.55 -5.75
N ALA A 227 0.88 -22.24 -4.74
CA ALA A 227 1.24 -23.64 -4.80
C ALA A 227 0.06 -24.60 -4.65
N GLY A 228 -1.16 -24.10 -4.43
CA GLY A 228 -2.37 -24.91 -4.21
C GLY A 228 -2.49 -25.45 -2.77
N ASP A 229 -1.61 -25.07 -1.86
CA ASP A 229 -1.68 -25.43 -0.44
C ASP A 229 -2.57 -24.42 0.33
N TRP A 230 -3.84 -24.43 0.03
CA TRP A 230 -4.80 -23.53 0.69
C TRP A 230 -5.01 -23.85 2.18
N ARG A 231 -4.81 -25.13 2.58
CA ARG A 231 -4.93 -25.53 4.01
C ARG A 231 -3.76 -25.01 4.83
N GLY A 232 -2.52 -25.22 4.37
CA GLY A 232 -1.35 -24.65 5.01
C GLY A 232 -1.39 -23.13 5.05
N ALA A 233 -1.83 -22.48 3.98
CA ALA A 233 -2.04 -21.05 3.93
C ALA A 233 -3.06 -20.57 5.00
N LEU A 234 -4.17 -21.30 5.21
CA LEU A 234 -5.15 -21.00 6.24
C LEU A 234 -4.55 -21.11 7.65
N GLU A 235 -3.81 -22.18 7.93
CA GLU A 235 -3.13 -22.34 9.25
C GLU A 235 -2.15 -21.20 9.49
N ARG A 236 -1.37 -20.82 8.49
CA ARG A 236 -0.46 -19.67 8.58
C ARG A 236 -1.25 -18.37 8.80
N TRP A 237 -2.33 -18.15 8.04
CA TRP A 237 -3.16 -16.95 8.13
C TRP A 237 -3.81 -16.77 9.51
N ARG A 238 -4.28 -17.85 10.14
CA ARG A 238 -4.83 -17.83 11.50
C ARG A 238 -3.88 -17.23 12.53
N THR A 239 -2.58 -17.35 12.33
CA THR A 239 -1.56 -16.77 13.23
C THR A 239 -1.28 -15.29 12.95
N LEU A 240 -1.77 -14.73 11.84
CA LEU A 240 -1.52 -13.36 11.38
C LEU A 240 -2.73 -12.45 11.47
N VAL A 241 -3.95 -12.98 11.33
CA VAL A 241 -5.16 -12.15 11.17
C VAL A 241 -5.41 -11.25 12.39
N ASP A 242 -5.13 -11.72 13.60
CA ASP A 242 -5.31 -10.91 14.81
C ASP A 242 -4.24 -9.82 14.92
N LEU A 243 -3.02 -10.08 14.46
CA LEU A 243 -1.99 -9.05 14.31
C LEU A 243 -2.41 -8.00 13.29
N ALA A 244 -2.90 -8.40 12.11
CA ALA A 244 -3.39 -7.48 11.12
C ALA A 244 -4.50 -6.57 11.69
N ARG A 245 -5.46 -7.14 12.42
CA ARG A 245 -6.51 -6.36 13.10
C ARG A 245 -5.96 -5.42 14.18
N LEU A 246 -4.97 -5.86 14.96
CA LEU A 246 -4.34 -5.04 15.99
C LEU A 246 -3.63 -3.81 15.40
N LEU A 247 -2.96 -3.98 14.26
CA LEU A 247 -2.27 -2.89 13.55
C LEU A 247 -3.23 -1.88 12.89
N PHE A 248 -4.54 -2.18 12.87
CA PHE A 248 -5.61 -1.29 12.42
C PHE A 248 -6.62 -0.93 13.53
N ALA A 249 -6.31 -1.24 14.80
CA ALA A 249 -7.18 -0.91 15.93
C ALA A 249 -7.33 0.60 16.17
N GLU A 250 -6.37 1.39 15.70
CA GLU A 250 -6.41 2.86 15.60
C GLU A 250 -5.98 3.29 14.19
N PRO A 251 -6.14 4.57 13.82
CA PRO A 251 -5.90 5.02 12.46
C PRO A 251 -4.49 4.67 11.94
N ASN A 252 -4.43 3.96 10.81
CA ASN A 252 -3.19 3.68 10.09
C ASN A 252 -2.59 4.99 9.55
N PRO A 253 -1.24 5.26 9.72
CA PRO A 253 -0.21 4.29 10.06
C PRO A 253 0.26 4.30 11.53
N ALA A 254 -0.44 4.91 12.48
CA ALA A 254 0.06 5.10 13.84
C ALA A 254 0.48 3.78 14.54
N PRO A 255 -0.32 2.68 14.53
CA PRO A 255 0.10 1.44 15.16
C PRO A 255 1.33 0.81 14.50
N ILE A 256 1.45 0.91 13.17
CA ILE A 256 2.59 0.38 12.42
C ILE A 256 3.86 1.17 12.75
N LYS A 257 3.79 2.51 12.78
CA LYS A 257 4.94 3.35 13.17
C LYS A 257 5.38 3.07 14.61
N HIS A 258 4.44 2.88 15.54
CA HIS A 258 4.77 2.48 16.90
C HIS A 258 5.54 1.16 16.92
N TRP A 259 5.07 0.13 16.19
CA TRP A 259 5.74 -1.16 16.10
C TRP A 259 7.14 -1.03 15.53
N LEU A 260 7.28 -0.39 14.37
CA LEU A 260 8.58 -0.24 13.70
C LEU A 260 9.58 0.57 14.52
N TRP A 261 9.11 1.56 15.28
CA TRP A 261 9.93 2.28 16.24
C TRP A 261 10.42 1.37 17.38
N ARG A 262 9.52 0.59 17.96
CA ARG A 262 9.87 -0.36 19.03
C ARG A 262 10.84 -1.44 18.53
N ALA A 263 10.71 -1.86 17.28
CA ALA A 263 11.62 -2.80 16.61
C ALA A 263 12.95 -2.16 16.15
N GLY A 264 13.14 -0.85 16.33
CA GLY A 264 14.37 -0.13 15.94
C GLY A 264 14.53 0.08 14.43
N LEU A 265 13.47 -0.15 13.66
CA LEU A 265 13.48 0.07 12.21
C LEU A 265 13.30 1.54 11.82
N ILE A 266 12.73 2.37 12.70
CA ILE A 266 12.68 3.82 12.57
C ILE A 266 13.11 4.48 13.89
N ASP A 267 13.64 5.71 13.82
CA ASP A 267 14.18 6.40 14.99
C ASP A 267 13.08 7.13 15.80
N SER A 268 11.91 7.38 15.19
CA SER A 268 10.78 8.06 15.83
C SER A 268 9.45 7.50 15.32
N PRO A 269 8.41 7.34 16.18
CA PRO A 269 7.06 6.96 15.77
C PRO A 269 6.24 8.18 15.29
N GLU A 270 6.87 9.31 15.05
CA GLU A 270 6.23 10.58 14.72
C GLU A 270 5.31 10.48 13.51
N LEU A 271 4.15 11.11 13.64
CA LEU A 271 3.20 11.33 12.56
C LEU A 271 3.00 12.84 12.37
N ARG A 272 2.67 13.26 11.17
CA ARG A 272 2.30 14.64 10.91
C ARG A 272 0.81 14.88 11.17
N PRO A 273 0.45 16.00 11.80
CA PRO A 273 -0.96 16.37 11.95
C PRO A 273 -1.73 16.33 10.61
N PRO A 274 -2.99 15.92 10.61
CA PRO A 274 -3.85 15.70 11.79
C PRO A 274 -3.73 14.32 12.45
N MET A 275 -2.82 13.46 12.00
CA MET A 275 -2.58 12.17 12.63
C MET A 275 -1.90 12.33 13.98
N THR A 276 -2.21 11.42 14.91
CA THR A 276 -1.66 11.40 16.26
C THR A 276 -1.01 10.04 16.57
N ALA A 277 -0.11 10.03 17.53
CA ALA A 277 0.42 8.77 18.07
C ALA A 277 -0.71 7.88 18.60
N VAL A 278 -0.44 6.58 18.67
CA VAL A 278 -1.37 5.61 19.27
C VAL A 278 -1.69 5.95 20.73
N SER A 279 -2.89 5.60 21.17
CA SER A 279 -3.29 5.75 22.57
C SER A 279 -2.37 4.93 23.50
N PRO A 280 -2.19 5.34 24.76
CA PRO A 280 -1.41 4.57 25.73
C PRO A 280 -1.92 3.14 25.91
N ALA A 281 -3.22 2.94 25.80
CA ALA A 281 -3.85 1.61 25.89
C ALA A 281 -3.45 0.71 24.73
N LEU A 282 -3.46 1.23 23.49
CA LEU A 282 -3.02 0.47 22.32
C LEU A 282 -1.50 0.27 22.32
N ALA A 283 -0.71 1.28 22.71
CA ALA A 283 0.73 1.17 22.83
C ALA A 283 1.12 -0.02 23.74
N ALA A 284 0.50 -0.11 24.92
CA ALA A 284 0.74 -1.22 25.85
C ALA A 284 0.33 -2.60 25.29
N ARG A 285 -0.70 -2.66 24.43
CA ARG A 285 -1.08 -3.91 23.74
C ARG A 285 -0.06 -4.29 22.68
N LEU A 286 0.37 -3.33 21.86
CA LEU A 286 1.41 -3.53 20.83
C LEU A 286 2.73 -3.98 21.48
N ASP A 287 3.16 -3.33 22.57
CA ASP A 287 4.39 -3.68 23.28
C ASP A 287 4.36 -5.12 23.83
N ARG A 288 3.21 -5.58 24.35
CA ARG A 288 3.05 -6.98 24.77
C ARG A 288 3.15 -7.95 23.60
N GLU A 289 2.56 -7.61 22.48
CA GLU A 289 2.59 -8.47 21.29
C GLU A 289 4.00 -8.54 20.68
N ILE A 290 4.75 -7.43 20.66
CA ILE A 290 6.16 -7.36 20.26
C ILE A 290 7.00 -8.29 21.15
N ALA A 291 6.85 -8.18 22.47
CA ALA A 291 7.58 -9.01 23.42
C ALA A 291 7.27 -10.52 23.27
N ALA A 292 5.99 -10.86 23.03
CA ALA A 292 5.56 -12.24 22.85
C ALA A 292 6.11 -12.88 21.56
N ARG A 293 6.43 -12.09 20.54
CA ARG A 293 7.00 -12.57 19.28
C ARG A 293 8.52 -12.64 19.28
N GLY A 294 9.18 -12.20 20.35
CA GLY A 294 10.64 -12.19 20.47
C GLY A 294 11.31 -11.06 19.66
N ASP A 295 10.55 -10.12 19.14
CA ASP A 295 11.05 -8.86 18.59
C ASP A 295 11.57 -8.00 19.75
N THR A 296 12.78 -8.28 20.21
CA THR A 296 13.40 -7.54 21.34
C THR A 296 13.59 -6.08 20.91
N PRO A 297 13.15 -5.09 21.69
CA PRO A 297 13.37 -3.69 21.37
C PRO A 297 14.87 -3.42 21.21
N ALA A 298 15.25 -2.85 20.08
CA ALA A 298 16.63 -2.45 19.78
C ALA A 298 17.21 -1.41 20.75
N MET A 299 16.43 -0.91 21.70
CA MET A 299 16.86 0.03 22.76
C MET A 299 17.74 -0.62 23.86
N ALA A 300 17.96 -1.94 23.85
CA ALA A 300 18.80 -2.62 24.86
C ALA A 300 20.30 -2.70 24.49
N LEU A 301 20.73 -2.17 23.35
CA LEU A 301 22.12 -2.29 22.86
C LEU A 301 22.90 -0.97 22.78
N SER A 302 22.45 0.10 23.45
CA SER A 302 23.24 1.33 23.62
C SER A 302 23.25 1.75 25.09
N ALA A 303 24.01 1.05 25.90
CA ALA A 303 24.55 1.51 27.17
C ALA A 303 26.08 1.50 27.06
#